data_042c78fff7de958a42a0948746fdd023
#
_entry.id   042c78fff7de958a42a0948746fdd023
#
_cell.length_a   1.000
_cell.length_b   1.000
_cell.length_c   1.000
_cell.angle_alpha   90.00
_cell.angle_beta   90.00
_cell.angle_gamma   90.00
#
_symmetry.space_group_name_H-M   'P 1'
#
loop_
_entity.id
_entity.type
_entity.pdbx_description
1 polymer ?
#
loop_
_entity_poly.entity_id
_entity_poly.type
_entity_poly.pdbx_seq_one_letter_code
_entity_poly.pdbx_strand_id
1 'polypeptide(L)'
;MAYFFWFTGLSGAGKTTIANSTKVLIEKDGLKVLILDGDEIRKRTKINLSFSPSDIKKNNALISRICLKKADDFDVILIPIISPYKSSRSKARKLLGKTFSLIYVY
;
A
#
# COMPACT_ATOMS: atom_id res chain seq x y z
N MET A 1 12.45 -6.39 9.99
CA MET A 1 11.02 -6.06 10.15
C MET A 1 10.72 -4.74 9.44
N ALA A 2 9.72 -4.72 8.57
CA ALA A 2 9.39 -3.52 7.83
C ALA A 2 8.27 -2.72 8.51
N TYR A 3 8.29 -1.41 8.31
CA TYR A 3 7.18 -0.54 8.66
C TYR A 3 6.33 -0.35 7.40
N PHE A 4 5.00 -0.49 7.56
CA PHE A 4 4.05 -0.40 6.45
C PHE A 4 3.21 0.87 6.62
N PHE A 5 3.27 1.75 5.63
CA PHE A 5 2.44 2.95 5.59
C PHE A 5 1.43 2.83 4.45
N TRP A 6 0.19 2.65 4.83
CA TRP A 6 -0.92 2.44 3.90
C TRP A 6 -1.62 3.77 3.67
N PHE A 7 -1.39 4.34 2.49
CA PHE A 7 -2.00 5.62 2.12
C PHE A 7 -3.34 5.35 1.46
N THR A 8 -4.40 5.79 2.09
CA THR A 8 -5.75 5.66 1.55
C THR A 8 -6.35 7.02 1.24
N GLY A 9 -7.27 7.07 0.30
CA GLY A 9 -7.92 8.28 -0.15
C GLY A 9 -8.47 8.07 -1.54
N LEU A 10 -9.26 9.01 -2.02
CA LEU A 10 -9.84 8.92 -3.34
C LEU A 10 -8.77 9.06 -4.43
N SER A 11 -9.08 8.52 -5.62
CA SER A 11 -8.25 8.70 -6.80
C SER A 11 -8.04 10.20 -7.04
N GLY A 12 -6.80 10.60 -7.32
CA GLY A 12 -6.46 12.00 -7.53
C GLY A 12 -6.22 12.79 -6.25
N ALA A 13 -6.29 12.18 -5.07
CA ALA A 13 -6.01 12.87 -3.80
C ALA A 13 -4.52 13.12 -3.54
N GLY A 14 -3.63 12.57 -4.39
CA GLY A 14 -2.19 12.78 -4.27
C GLY A 14 -1.45 11.68 -3.49
N LYS A 15 -2.05 10.51 -3.32
CA LYS A 15 -1.43 9.40 -2.59
C LYS A 15 -0.06 9.02 -3.15
N THR A 16 0.04 8.84 -4.46
CA THR A 16 1.29 8.45 -5.11
C THR A 16 2.34 9.55 -4.99
N THR A 17 1.95 10.81 -5.15
CA THR A 17 2.85 11.95 -5.00
C THR A 17 3.45 12.00 -3.60
N ILE A 18 2.61 11.85 -2.57
CA ILE A 18 3.06 11.84 -1.17
C ILE A 18 3.98 10.65 -0.91
N ALA A 19 3.63 9.47 -1.41
CA ALA A 19 4.45 8.28 -1.24
C ALA A 19 5.83 8.46 -1.86
N ASN A 20 5.91 9.00 -3.07
CA ASN A 20 7.18 9.26 -3.75
C ASN A 20 8.05 10.27 -2.99
N SER A 21 7.46 11.36 -2.50
CA SER A 21 8.18 12.35 -1.70
C SER A 21 8.67 11.76 -0.40
N THR A 22 7.86 10.96 0.26
CA THR A 22 8.22 10.29 1.51
C THR A 22 9.37 9.32 1.29
N LYS A 23 9.35 8.56 0.20
CA LYS A 23 10.44 7.64 -0.14
C LYS A 23 11.78 8.36 -0.22
N VAL A 24 11.82 9.49 -0.94
CA VAL A 24 13.06 10.26 -1.09
C VAL A 24 13.60 10.69 0.29
N LEU A 25 12.73 11.18 1.17
CA LEU A 25 13.14 11.63 2.50
C LEU A 25 13.67 10.48 3.36
N ILE A 26 13.01 9.33 3.33
CA ILE A 26 13.40 8.18 4.15
C ILE A 26 14.71 7.58 3.62
N GLU A 27 14.89 7.51 2.31
CA GLU A 27 16.10 6.98 1.70
C GLU A 27 17.35 7.81 2.05
N LYS A 28 17.17 9.10 2.32
CA LYS A 28 18.29 9.95 2.77
C LYS A 28 18.86 9.49 4.10
N ASP A 29 18.07 8.83 4.91
CA ASP A 29 18.51 8.27 6.20
C ASP A 29 19.12 6.87 6.07
N GLY A 30 19.32 6.40 4.85
CA GLY A 30 19.96 5.11 4.58
C GLY A 30 19.03 3.90 4.65
N LEU A 31 17.73 4.12 4.73
CA LEU A 31 16.76 3.04 4.80
C LEU A 31 16.31 2.58 3.41
N LYS A 32 16.02 1.30 3.27
CA LYS A 32 15.51 0.72 2.03
C LYS A 32 14.00 0.87 1.98
N VAL A 33 13.50 1.53 0.96
CA VAL A 33 12.07 1.83 0.80
C VAL A 33 11.52 1.22 -0.47
N LEU A 34 10.39 0.55 -0.35
CA LEU A 34 9.64 0.04 -1.49
C LEU A 34 8.31 0.77 -1.57
N ILE A 35 7.90 1.15 -2.78
CA ILE A 35 6.55 1.64 -3.03
C ILE A 35 5.78 0.54 -3.76
N LEU A 36 4.64 0.15 -3.20
CA LEU A 36 3.68 -0.76 -3.83
C LEU A 36 2.45 0.05 -4.21
N ASP A 37 2.43 0.54 -5.44
CA ASP A 37 1.31 1.32 -5.96
C ASP A 37 0.19 0.39 -6.38
N GLY A 38 -1.00 0.58 -5.78
CA GLY A 38 -2.15 -0.28 -6.03
C GLY A 38 -2.59 -0.29 -7.49
N ASP A 39 -2.52 0.87 -8.16
CA ASP A 39 -2.90 0.96 -9.57
C ASP A 39 -1.89 0.25 -10.48
N GLU A 40 -0.60 0.36 -10.18
CA GLU A 40 0.44 -0.36 -10.93
C GLU A 40 0.29 -1.87 -10.79
N ILE A 41 0.08 -2.34 -9.58
CA ILE A 41 -0.10 -3.77 -9.32
C ILE A 41 -1.33 -4.28 -10.06
N ARG A 42 -2.43 -3.51 -10.06
CA ARG A 42 -3.63 -3.87 -10.80
C ARG A 42 -3.37 -4.02 -12.30
N LYS A 43 -2.56 -3.14 -12.87
CA LYS A 43 -2.20 -3.18 -14.30
C LYS A 43 -1.29 -4.34 -14.63
N ARG A 44 -0.38 -4.71 -13.72
CA ARG A 44 0.58 -5.80 -13.92
C ARG A 44 -0.05 -7.18 -13.79
N THR A 45 -0.99 -7.32 -12.87
CA THR A 45 -1.71 -8.57 -12.74
C THR A 45 -2.65 -8.65 -13.93
N LYS A 46 -2.48 -9.67 -14.77
CA LYS A 46 -3.32 -9.89 -15.95
C LYS A 46 -4.76 -10.25 -15.57
N ILE A 47 -5.10 -10.09 -14.32
CA ILE A 47 -6.46 -10.22 -13.82
C ILE A 47 -7.13 -8.87 -14.08
N ASN A 48 -8.18 -8.87 -14.86
CA ASN A 48 -8.97 -7.68 -15.19
C ASN A 48 -9.73 -7.22 -13.94
N LEU A 49 -9.03 -6.58 -13.01
CA LEU A 49 -9.67 -6.04 -11.83
C LEU A 49 -10.31 -4.70 -12.16
N SER A 50 -11.61 -4.62 -11.99
CA SER A 50 -12.37 -3.39 -12.15
C SER A 50 -12.34 -2.59 -10.85
N PHE A 51 -13.12 -1.51 -10.77
CA PHE A 51 -13.32 -0.75 -9.53
C PHE A 51 -14.56 -1.22 -8.76
N SER A 52 -15.07 -2.41 -9.05
CA SER A 52 -16.15 -3.00 -8.26
C SER A 52 -15.68 -3.25 -6.82
N PRO A 53 -16.60 -3.24 -5.83
CA PRO A 53 -16.21 -3.51 -4.43
C PRO A 53 -15.44 -4.82 -4.28
N SER A 54 -15.87 -5.87 -4.96
CA SER A 54 -15.20 -7.17 -4.92
C SER A 54 -13.76 -7.10 -5.45
N ASP A 55 -13.54 -6.43 -6.59
CA ASP A 55 -12.23 -6.33 -7.19
C ASP A 55 -11.28 -5.43 -6.40
N ILE A 56 -11.79 -4.33 -5.83
CA ILE A 56 -11.01 -3.48 -4.94
C ILE A 56 -10.54 -4.28 -3.73
N LYS A 57 -11.42 -5.06 -3.12
CA LYS A 57 -11.07 -5.89 -1.97
C LYS A 57 -10.04 -6.96 -2.32
N LYS A 58 -10.16 -7.58 -3.50
CA LYS A 58 -9.19 -8.56 -3.99
C LYS A 58 -7.81 -7.93 -4.19
N ASN A 59 -7.76 -6.74 -4.78
CA ASN A 59 -6.51 -6.02 -4.99
C ASN A 59 -5.86 -5.64 -3.66
N ASN A 60 -6.64 -5.16 -2.71
CA ASN A 60 -6.15 -4.83 -1.36
C ASN A 60 -5.55 -6.06 -0.68
N ALA A 61 -6.23 -7.20 -0.76
CA ALA A 61 -5.74 -8.45 -0.18
C ALA A 61 -4.45 -8.93 -0.84
N LEU A 62 -4.37 -8.84 -2.17
CA LEU A 62 -3.18 -9.20 -2.92
C LEU A 62 -1.97 -8.36 -2.49
N ILE A 63 -2.15 -7.06 -2.41
CA ILE A 63 -1.08 -6.13 -2.01
C ILE A 63 -0.62 -6.39 -0.59
N SER A 64 -1.53 -6.68 0.33
CA SER A 64 -1.18 -7.04 1.71
C SER A 64 -0.26 -8.27 1.74
N ARG A 65 -0.54 -9.27 0.92
CA ARG A 65 0.30 -10.47 0.83
C ARG A 65 1.66 -10.17 0.22
N ILE A 66 1.72 -9.28 -0.77
CA ILE A 66 2.99 -8.86 -1.37
C ILE A 66 3.83 -8.12 -0.32
N CYS A 67 3.22 -7.25 0.47
CA CYS A 67 3.89 -6.56 1.58
C CYS A 67 4.57 -7.55 2.52
N LEU A 68 3.83 -8.59 2.89
CA LEU A 68 4.36 -9.59 3.81
C LEU A 68 5.57 -10.32 3.23
N LYS A 69 5.52 -10.65 1.94
CA LYS A 69 6.63 -11.32 1.25
C LYS A 69 7.87 -10.43 1.13
N LYS A 70 7.69 -9.12 1.01
CA LYS A 70 8.78 -8.16 0.82
C LYS A 70 9.32 -7.59 2.13
N ALA A 71 8.70 -7.92 3.25
CA ALA A 71 9.01 -7.31 4.55
C ALA A 71 10.45 -7.52 5.01
N ASP A 72 11.08 -8.63 4.62
CA ASP A 72 12.45 -8.92 5.02
C ASP A 72 13.48 -8.19 4.16
N ASP A 73 13.09 -7.72 2.99
CA ASP A 73 14.00 -7.08 2.04
C ASP A 73 14.03 -5.55 2.15
N PHE A 74 13.06 -4.96 2.86
CA PHE A 74 12.92 -3.51 2.96
C PHE A 74 12.69 -3.07 4.40
N ASP A 75 13.13 -1.85 4.71
CA ASP A 75 12.90 -1.24 6.02
C ASP A 75 11.52 -0.59 6.10
N VAL A 76 11.07 -0.01 4.99
CA VAL A 76 9.79 0.69 4.90
C VAL A 76 9.11 0.31 3.60
N ILE A 77 7.81 0.04 3.67
CA ILE A 77 6.98 -0.19 2.49
C ILE A 77 5.85 0.83 2.49
N LEU A 78 5.75 1.60 1.42
CA LEU A 78 4.72 2.63 1.24
C LEU A 78 3.69 2.11 0.25
N ILE A 79 2.43 2.14 0.64
CA ILE A 79 1.35 1.55 -0.16
C ILE A 79 0.29 2.60 -0.47
N PRO A 80 0.43 3.34 -1.59
CA PRO A 80 -0.65 4.21 -2.06
C PRO A 80 -1.69 3.36 -2.79
N ILE A 81 -2.90 3.30 -2.26
CA ILE A 81 -3.91 2.39 -2.78
C ILE A 81 -5.33 2.91 -2.52
N ILE A 82 -6.23 2.64 -3.46
CA ILE A 82 -7.65 2.88 -3.25
C ILE A 82 -8.17 1.80 -2.31
N SER A 83 -8.56 2.19 -1.10
CA SER A 83 -9.04 1.26 -0.08
C SER A 83 -10.17 1.88 0.74
N PRO A 84 -11.35 2.09 0.11
CA PRO A 84 -12.45 2.78 0.76
C PRO A 84 -13.17 1.94 1.81
N TYR A 85 -12.97 0.63 1.82
CA TYR A 85 -13.70 -0.27 2.70
C TYR A 85 -12.91 -0.56 3.98
N LYS A 86 -13.54 -0.27 5.11
CA LYS A 86 -12.95 -0.52 6.44
C LYS A 86 -12.55 -1.99 6.61
N SER A 87 -13.35 -2.91 6.08
CA SER A 87 -13.05 -4.34 6.18
C SER A 87 -11.71 -4.71 5.54
N SER A 88 -11.40 -4.14 4.38
CA SER A 88 -10.13 -4.39 3.71
C SER A 88 -8.96 -3.80 4.47
N ARG A 89 -9.11 -2.58 5.00
CA ARG A 89 -8.07 -1.94 5.80
C ARG A 89 -7.82 -2.69 7.11
N SER A 90 -8.89 -3.19 7.74
CA SER A 90 -8.77 -3.99 8.96
C SER A 90 -8.07 -5.33 8.71
N LYS A 91 -8.33 -5.97 7.58
CA LYS A 91 -7.64 -7.21 7.19
C LYS A 91 -6.16 -6.97 6.95
N ALA A 92 -5.80 -5.86 6.29
CA ALA A 92 -4.41 -5.49 6.09
C ALA A 92 -3.70 -5.26 7.42
N ARG A 93 -4.35 -4.55 8.35
CA ARG A 93 -3.81 -4.30 9.68
C ARG A 93 -3.55 -5.60 10.44
N LYS A 94 -4.48 -6.53 10.38
CA LYS A 94 -4.31 -7.84 11.04
C LYS A 94 -3.15 -8.62 10.45
N LEU A 95 -3.01 -8.62 9.14
CA LEU A 95 -1.97 -9.36 8.46
C LEU A 95 -0.58 -8.77 8.70
N LEU A 96 -0.45 -7.44 8.63
CA LEU A 96 0.83 -6.75 8.69
C LEU A 96 1.26 -6.38 10.11
N GLY A 97 0.34 -6.39 11.06
CA GLY A 97 0.65 -6.33 12.49
C GLY A 97 0.95 -4.93 13.03
N LYS A 98 1.80 -4.90 14.05
CA LYS A 98 2.05 -3.69 14.86
C LYS A 98 2.74 -2.55 14.10
N THR A 99 3.44 -2.86 13.01
CA THR A 99 4.16 -1.85 12.23
C THR A 99 3.34 -1.28 11.07
N PHE A 100 2.06 -1.60 11.02
CA PHE A 100 1.11 -1.06 10.06
C PHE A 100 0.56 0.29 10.55
N SER A 101 0.61 1.29 9.68
CA SER A 101 0.00 2.60 9.93
C SER A 101 -0.89 2.98 8.76
N LEU A 102 -2.08 3.47 9.07
CA LEU A 102 -3.04 3.92 8.07
C LEU A 102 -2.98 5.45 7.99
N ILE A 103 -2.79 5.97 6.77
CA ILE A 103 -2.67 7.40 6.52
C ILE A 103 -3.74 7.81 5.52
N TYR A 104 -4.58 8.78 5.92
CA TYR A 104 -5.61 9.33 5.05
C TYR A 104 -5.06 10.54 4.29
N VAL A 105 -5.24 10.52 2.96
CA VAL A 105 -4.85 11.63 2.09
C VAL A 105 -6.13 12.27 1.55
N TYR A 106 -6.28 13.55 1.82
CA TYR A 106 -7.46 14.31 1.41
C TYR A 106 -7.19 15.18 0.19
#